data_39cd96e828cb82041ac656f8f0fc164d
#
_entry.id   39cd96e828cb82041ac656f8f0fc164d
#
_cell.length_a   1.000
_cell.length_b   1.000
_cell.length_c   1.000
_cell.angle_alpha   90.00
_cell.angle_beta   90.00
_cell.angle_gamma   90.00
#
_symmetry.space_group_name_H-M   'P 1'
#
loop_
_entity.id
_entity.type
_entity.pdbx_description
1 polymer ?
#
loop_
_entity_poly.entity_id
_entity_poly.type
_entity_poly.pdbx_seq_one_letter_code
_entity_poly.pdbx_strand_id
1 'polypeptide(L)'
;MSHITAQLNSGTVVHLSNGRHQWKADEPLQLHGTDTGPNPYELLLSSLAACTCITLALYCRHKGIVLDSVTATYDISQIHAKDCEECDEPTKGFIDRIDSQVQIDGDFDEAQQKRLSQIVERCPVHKTLSKGVAFSENVSFR
;
A
#
# COMPACT_ATOMS: atom_id res chain seq x y z
N MET A 1 15.99 -3.06 -7.81
CA MET A 1 15.98 -2.38 -6.50
C MET A 1 15.32 -1.02 -6.62
N SER A 2 14.44 -0.69 -5.72
CA SER A 2 13.72 0.59 -5.75
C SER A 2 14.48 1.66 -4.96
N HIS A 3 14.53 2.87 -5.52
CA HIS A 3 15.24 4.00 -4.92
C HIS A 3 14.37 5.24 -5.03
N ILE A 4 14.17 5.93 -3.93
CA ILE A 4 13.38 7.16 -3.86
C ILE A 4 14.21 8.26 -3.22
N THR A 5 14.21 9.43 -3.85
CA THR A 5 14.74 10.66 -3.28
C THR A 5 13.59 11.58 -2.91
N ALA A 6 13.60 12.10 -1.71
CA ALA A 6 12.61 13.06 -1.21
C ALA A 6 13.33 14.35 -0.83
N GLN A 7 12.76 15.49 -1.23
CA GLN A 7 13.32 16.81 -0.94
C GLN A 7 12.22 17.76 -0.47
N LEU A 8 12.47 18.39 0.67
CA LEU A 8 11.63 19.44 1.22
C LEU A 8 12.49 20.69 1.34
N ASN A 9 12.07 21.78 0.70
CA ASN A 9 12.79 23.06 0.75
C ASN A 9 12.17 24.03 1.75
N SER A 10 10.83 24.02 1.84
CA SER A 10 10.09 24.86 2.78
C SER A 10 8.67 24.31 2.95
N GLY A 11 8.03 24.68 4.07
CA GLY A 11 6.66 24.22 4.33
C GLY A 11 6.58 22.72 4.52
N THR A 12 5.55 22.08 3.97
CA THR A 12 5.26 20.67 4.11
C THR A 12 5.21 19.90 2.79
N VAL A 13 5.38 20.59 1.66
CA VAL A 13 5.36 19.96 0.32
C VAL A 13 6.68 19.25 0.07
N VAL A 14 6.63 17.94 -0.07
CA VAL A 14 7.79 17.11 -0.37
C VAL A 14 7.75 16.70 -1.85
N HIS A 15 8.84 16.92 -2.54
CA HIS A 15 9.02 16.46 -3.91
C HIS A 15 9.71 15.11 -3.91
N LEU A 16 9.09 14.14 -4.57
CA LEU A 16 9.54 12.76 -4.60
C LEU A 16 9.91 12.36 -6.02
N SER A 17 10.96 11.54 -6.16
CA SER A 17 11.42 11.06 -7.47
C SER A 17 12.07 9.69 -7.35
N ASN A 18 11.86 8.86 -8.36
CA ASN A 18 12.61 7.61 -8.53
C ASN A 18 13.68 7.73 -9.64
N GLY A 19 13.96 8.96 -10.10
CA GLY A 19 14.87 9.23 -11.21
C GLY A 19 14.16 9.35 -12.56
N ARG A 20 12.96 8.82 -12.72
CA ARG A 20 12.16 8.90 -13.96
C ARG A 20 10.79 9.54 -13.76
N HIS A 21 10.15 9.25 -12.64
CA HIS A 21 8.83 9.75 -12.28
C HIS A 21 8.95 10.69 -11.09
N GLN A 22 8.11 11.71 -11.07
CA GLN A 22 8.07 12.69 -9.99
C GLN A 22 6.65 12.85 -9.49
N TRP A 23 6.50 13.03 -8.19
CA TRP A 23 5.21 13.30 -7.56
C TRP A 23 5.45 14.08 -6.28
N LYS A 24 4.35 14.51 -5.65
CA LYS A 24 4.39 15.31 -4.42
C LYS A 24 3.69 14.57 -3.30
N ALA A 25 4.14 14.82 -2.09
CA ALA A 25 3.42 14.49 -0.85
C ALA A 25 3.23 15.77 -0.05
N ASP A 26 2.16 15.83 0.71
CA ASP A 26 1.86 16.96 1.58
C ASP A 26 0.98 16.46 2.73
N GLU A 27 0.60 17.35 3.62
CA GLU A 27 -0.42 17.09 4.64
C GLU A 27 -1.66 17.90 4.32
N PRO A 28 -2.85 17.48 4.80
CA PRO A 28 -4.06 18.27 4.66
C PRO A 28 -4.01 19.53 5.51
N LEU A 29 -4.92 20.48 5.23
CA LEU A 29 -4.97 21.75 5.95
C LEU A 29 -5.12 21.58 7.47
N GLN A 30 -5.87 20.57 7.89
CA GLN A 30 -6.10 20.26 9.31
C GLN A 30 -4.81 19.87 10.06
N LEU A 31 -3.81 19.38 9.35
CA LEU A 31 -2.51 19.01 9.88
C LEU A 31 -1.40 20.00 9.49
N HIS A 32 -1.80 21.25 9.23
CA HIS A 32 -0.91 22.37 8.88
C HIS A 32 -0.18 22.22 7.55
N GLY A 33 -0.70 21.39 6.65
CA GLY A 33 -0.24 21.30 5.29
C GLY A 33 -0.98 22.24 4.35
N THR A 34 -0.70 22.12 3.05
CA THR A 34 -1.34 22.91 2.00
C THR A 34 -2.23 22.07 1.06
N ASP A 35 -2.37 20.80 1.36
CA ASP A 35 -3.22 19.84 0.63
C ASP A 35 -2.93 19.80 -0.87
N THR A 36 -1.65 19.84 -1.25
CA THR A 36 -1.22 19.84 -2.65
C THR A 36 -0.77 18.45 -3.14
N GLY A 37 -0.85 17.44 -2.28
CA GLY A 37 -0.51 16.07 -2.62
C GLY A 37 -1.04 15.11 -1.56
N PRO A 38 -0.99 13.80 -1.83
CA PRO A 38 -1.40 12.81 -0.84
C PRO A 38 -0.47 12.84 0.37
N ASN A 39 -1.03 12.46 1.53
CA ASN A 39 -0.22 12.34 2.74
C ASN A 39 0.56 11.02 2.74
N PRO A 40 1.55 10.87 3.65
CA PRO A 40 2.38 9.65 3.67
C PRO A 40 1.61 8.35 3.85
N TYR A 41 0.56 8.31 4.66
CA TYR A 41 -0.25 7.10 4.82
C TYR A 41 -1.06 6.78 3.56
N GLU A 42 -1.54 7.79 2.86
CA GLU A 42 -2.19 7.60 1.57
C GLU A 42 -1.23 7.03 0.53
N LEU A 43 0.05 7.44 0.56
CA LEU A 43 1.09 6.86 -0.29
C LEU A 43 1.35 5.40 0.06
N LEU A 44 1.38 5.04 1.34
CA LEU A 44 1.52 3.66 1.79
C LEU A 44 0.36 2.80 1.29
N LEU A 45 -0.87 3.25 1.48
CA LEU A 45 -2.07 2.55 1.01
C LEU A 45 -2.12 2.47 -0.52
N SER A 46 -1.67 3.52 -1.21
CA SER A 46 -1.57 3.52 -2.67
C SER A 46 -0.62 2.44 -3.18
N SER A 47 0.50 2.22 -2.48
CA SER A 47 1.45 1.18 -2.86
C SER A 47 0.82 -0.22 -2.76
N LEU A 48 0.02 -0.47 -1.71
CA LEU A 48 -0.71 -1.73 -1.53
C LEU A 48 -1.78 -1.90 -2.61
N ALA A 49 -2.59 -0.88 -2.85
CA ALA A 49 -3.66 -0.92 -3.84
C ALA A 49 -3.10 -1.15 -5.25
N ALA A 50 -2.07 -0.41 -5.62
CA ALA A 50 -1.41 -0.56 -6.92
C ALA A 50 -0.80 -1.97 -7.07
N CYS A 51 -0.13 -2.46 -6.03
CA CYS A 51 0.48 -3.78 -6.05
C CYS A 51 -0.57 -4.89 -6.25
N THR A 52 -1.68 -4.82 -5.55
CA THR A 52 -2.78 -5.78 -5.68
C THR A 52 -3.34 -5.79 -7.10
N CYS A 53 -3.65 -4.62 -7.65
CA CYS A 53 -4.19 -4.50 -9.01
C CYS A 53 -3.21 -5.04 -10.06
N ILE A 54 -1.94 -4.66 -9.96
CA ILE A 54 -0.90 -5.08 -10.90
C ILE A 54 -0.65 -6.59 -10.80
N THR A 55 -0.60 -7.13 -9.59
CA THR A 55 -0.39 -8.57 -9.37
C THR A 55 -1.51 -9.39 -10.01
N LEU A 56 -2.76 -8.97 -9.84
CA LEU A 56 -3.90 -9.62 -10.47
C LEU A 56 -3.83 -9.51 -12.01
N ALA A 57 -3.50 -8.35 -12.53
CA ALA A 57 -3.39 -8.13 -13.98
C ALA A 57 -2.30 -9.01 -14.60
N LEU A 58 -1.14 -9.10 -13.97
CA LEU A 58 -0.03 -9.93 -14.45
C LEU A 58 -0.35 -11.42 -14.35
N TYR A 59 -1.00 -11.84 -13.28
CA TYR A 59 -1.43 -13.22 -13.14
C TYR A 59 -2.43 -13.61 -14.24
N CYS A 60 -3.46 -12.79 -14.46
CA CYS A 60 -4.46 -13.05 -15.50
C CYS A 60 -3.83 -13.08 -16.90
N ARG A 61 -2.91 -12.14 -17.17
CA ARG A 61 -2.17 -12.13 -18.44
C ARG A 61 -1.38 -13.42 -18.65
N HIS A 62 -0.68 -13.87 -17.62
CA HIS A 62 0.14 -15.09 -17.68
C HIS A 62 -0.72 -16.34 -17.92
N LYS A 63 -1.90 -16.39 -17.32
CA LYS A 63 -2.82 -17.54 -17.42
C LYS A 63 -3.78 -17.44 -18.59
N GLY A 64 -3.75 -16.38 -19.38
CA GLY A 64 -4.69 -16.18 -20.47
C GLY A 64 -6.12 -15.93 -20.02
N ILE A 65 -6.31 -15.42 -18.81
CA ILE A 65 -7.63 -15.08 -18.26
C ILE A 65 -7.94 -13.62 -18.62
N VAL A 66 -9.15 -13.38 -19.15
CA VAL A 66 -9.59 -12.03 -19.45
C VAL A 66 -10.05 -11.34 -18.18
N LEU A 67 -9.38 -10.23 -17.85
CA LEU A 67 -9.70 -9.39 -16.71
C LEU A 67 -10.29 -8.08 -17.24
N ASP A 68 -11.51 -7.74 -16.83
CA ASP A 68 -12.14 -6.49 -17.26
C ASP A 68 -11.62 -5.30 -16.45
N SER A 69 -11.70 -5.38 -15.13
CA SER A 69 -11.16 -4.34 -14.26
C SER A 69 -10.94 -4.86 -12.85
N VAL A 70 -10.15 -4.11 -12.08
CA VAL A 70 -9.96 -4.33 -10.63
C VAL A 70 -10.12 -2.99 -9.93
N THR A 71 -10.94 -2.96 -8.89
CA THR A 71 -11.05 -1.81 -8.00
C THR A 71 -10.63 -2.27 -6.60
N ALA A 72 -9.62 -1.63 -6.04
CA ALA A 72 -9.10 -1.96 -4.72
C ALA A 72 -9.18 -0.73 -3.83
N THR A 73 -9.86 -0.87 -2.69
CA THR A 73 -9.98 0.19 -1.68
C THR A 73 -9.28 -0.27 -0.42
N TYR A 74 -8.42 0.58 0.11
CA TYR A 74 -7.61 0.31 1.30
C TYR A 74 -7.82 1.40 2.35
N ASP A 75 -8.04 0.99 3.59
CA ASP A 75 -8.19 1.87 4.74
C ASP A 75 -7.22 1.46 5.84
N ILE A 76 -6.71 2.44 6.57
CA ILE A 76 -5.88 2.20 7.74
C ILE A 76 -6.54 2.76 8.99
N SER A 77 -6.51 1.98 10.07
CA SER A 77 -7.06 2.37 11.36
C SER A 77 -6.21 1.77 12.47
N GLN A 78 -6.44 2.23 13.69
CA GLN A 78 -5.82 1.61 14.86
C GLN A 78 -6.87 0.79 15.62
N ILE A 79 -6.48 -0.42 16.00
CA ILE A 79 -7.30 -1.28 16.84
C ILE A 79 -6.52 -1.62 18.11
N HIS A 80 -7.26 -1.93 19.18
CA HIS A 80 -6.62 -2.42 20.40
C HIS A 80 -6.04 -3.81 20.14
N ALA A 81 -4.83 -4.07 20.62
CA ALA A 81 -4.15 -5.35 20.41
C ALA A 81 -4.96 -6.56 20.88
N LYS A 82 -5.80 -6.39 21.91
CA LYS A 82 -6.69 -7.45 22.41
C LYS A 82 -7.77 -7.87 21.42
N ASP A 83 -8.15 -6.99 20.50
CA ASP A 83 -9.18 -7.21 19.51
C ASP A 83 -8.62 -7.74 18.19
N CYS A 84 -7.30 -7.96 18.12
CA CYS A 84 -6.65 -8.49 16.94
C CYS A 84 -6.75 -10.01 16.92
N GLU A 85 -7.65 -10.54 16.10
CA GLU A 85 -7.83 -11.99 15.92
C GLU A 85 -6.75 -12.60 15.03
N GLU A 86 -6.10 -11.81 14.21
CA GLU A 86 -5.10 -12.23 13.21
C GLU A 86 -3.66 -12.01 13.65
N CYS A 87 -3.46 -11.53 14.88
CA CYS A 87 -2.12 -11.27 15.42
C CYS A 87 -1.53 -12.54 16.04
N ASP A 88 -0.32 -12.89 15.62
CA ASP A 88 0.39 -14.08 16.09
C ASP A 88 0.92 -13.95 17.52
N GLU A 89 1.14 -12.72 18.00
CA GLU A 89 1.68 -12.47 19.34
C GLU A 89 0.82 -11.47 20.10
N PRO A 90 0.66 -11.64 21.43
CA PRO A 90 -0.03 -10.66 22.26
C PRO A 90 0.80 -9.39 22.34
N THR A 91 0.39 -8.37 21.61
CA THR A 91 0.95 -7.01 21.70
C THR A 91 0.16 -6.19 22.71
N LYS A 92 0.83 -5.24 23.35
CA LYS A 92 0.17 -4.29 24.26
C LYS A 92 -0.10 -2.97 23.53
N GLY A 93 -1.25 -2.34 23.83
CA GLY A 93 -1.61 -1.05 23.27
C GLY A 93 -2.38 -1.16 21.96
N PHE A 94 -2.14 -0.20 21.07
CA PHE A 94 -2.82 -0.13 19.77
C PHE A 94 -1.90 -0.63 18.65
N ILE A 95 -2.49 -1.31 17.70
CA ILE A 95 -1.80 -1.72 16.47
C ILE A 95 -2.50 -1.10 15.26
N ASP A 96 -1.74 -0.88 14.20
CA ASP A 96 -2.30 -0.45 12.94
C ASP A 96 -2.95 -1.62 12.22
N ARG A 97 -4.12 -1.35 11.68
CA ARG A 97 -4.87 -2.33 10.91
C ARG A 97 -5.16 -1.75 9.53
N ILE A 98 -4.86 -2.53 8.50
CA ILE A 98 -5.19 -2.18 7.13
C ILE A 98 -6.28 -3.14 6.64
N ASP A 99 -7.41 -2.58 6.26
CA ASP A 99 -8.53 -3.30 5.67
C ASP A 99 -8.59 -2.99 4.18
N SER A 100 -8.95 -4.00 3.40
CA SER A 100 -9.09 -3.83 1.95
C SER A 100 -10.38 -4.44 1.44
N GLN A 101 -10.91 -3.83 0.39
CA GLN A 101 -11.98 -4.38 -0.43
C GLN A 101 -11.50 -4.40 -1.86
N VAL A 102 -11.49 -5.58 -2.46
CA VAL A 102 -11.02 -5.77 -3.82
C VAL A 102 -12.16 -6.36 -4.65
N GLN A 103 -12.57 -5.61 -5.67
CA GLN A 103 -13.58 -6.05 -6.62
C GLN A 103 -12.90 -6.38 -7.95
N ILE A 104 -13.08 -7.60 -8.41
CA ILE A 104 -12.48 -8.12 -9.63
C ILE A 104 -13.60 -8.38 -10.63
N ASP A 105 -13.62 -7.65 -11.72
CA ASP A 105 -14.66 -7.74 -12.73
C ASP A 105 -14.18 -8.54 -13.93
N GLY A 106 -15.00 -9.47 -14.37
CA GLY A 106 -14.72 -10.36 -15.48
C GLY A 106 -15.64 -11.57 -15.43
N ASP A 107 -15.51 -12.46 -16.40
CA ASP A 107 -16.26 -13.70 -16.46
C ASP A 107 -15.36 -14.84 -15.96
N PHE A 108 -15.54 -15.22 -14.69
CA PHE A 108 -14.71 -16.22 -14.02
C PHE A 108 -15.55 -17.39 -13.53
N ASP A 109 -15.04 -18.60 -13.72
CA ASP A 109 -15.62 -19.78 -13.06
C ASP A 109 -15.23 -19.80 -11.57
N GLU A 110 -15.81 -20.74 -10.80
CA GLU A 110 -15.56 -20.83 -9.36
C GLU A 110 -14.08 -21.09 -9.02
N ALA A 111 -13.39 -21.90 -9.80
CA ALA A 111 -11.99 -22.22 -9.59
C ALA A 111 -11.12 -20.98 -9.81
N GLN A 112 -11.40 -20.20 -10.86
CA GLN A 112 -10.72 -18.95 -11.13
C GLN A 112 -10.97 -17.92 -10.04
N GLN A 113 -12.21 -17.76 -9.58
CA GLN A 113 -12.55 -16.85 -8.46
C GLN A 113 -11.77 -17.20 -7.21
N LYS A 114 -11.74 -18.48 -6.85
CA LYS A 114 -10.98 -18.95 -5.69
C LYS A 114 -9.50 -18.64 -5.83
N ARG A 115 -8.93 -18.90 -7.01
CA ARG A 115 -7.50 -18.66 -7.27
C ARG A 115 -7.16 -17.17 -7.23
N LEU A 116 -7.99 -16.32 -7.82
CA LEU A 116 -7.80 -14.87 -7.81
C LEU A 116 -7.85 -14.32 -6.39
N SER A 117 -8.73 -14.83 -5.54
CA SER A 117 -8.78 -14.46 -4.12
C SER A 117 -7.47 -14.79 -3.40
N GLN A 118 -6.85 -15.92 -3.73
CA GLN A 118 -5.55 -16.30 -3.17
C GLN A 118 -4.42 -15.39 -3.69
N ILE A 119 -4.51 -14.94 -4.93
CA ILE A 119 -3.49 -14.07 -5.54
C ILE A 119 -3.47 -12.69 -4.88
N VAL A 120 -4.61 -12.17 -4.43
CA VAL A 120 -4.68 -10.90 -3.69
C VAL A 120 -3.74 -10.92 -2.48
N GLU A 121 -3.66 -12.03 -1.77
CA GLU A 121 -2.81 -12.17 -0.57
C GLU A 121 -1.33 -12.31 -0.91
N ARG A 122 -0.97 -12.50 -2.18
CA ARG A 122 0.41 -12.68 -2.64
C ARG A 122 1.09 -11.40 -3.10
N CYS A 123 0.44 -10.25 -2.91
CA CYS A 123 1.03 -8.95 -3.22
C CYS A 123 2.38 -8.80 -2.49
N PRO A 124 3.48 -8.51 -3.20
CA PRO A 124 4.80 -8.37 -2.57
C PRO A 124 4.87 -7.32 -1.48
N VAL A 125 4.18 -6.18 -1.64
CA VAL A 125 4.14 -5.12 -0.63
C VAL A 125 3.41 -5.60 0.63
N HIS A 126 2.31 -6.32 0.47
CA HIS A 126 1.58 -6.93 1.58
C HIS A 126 2.50 -7.88 2.38
N LYS A 127 3.23 -8.74 1.69
CA LYS A 127 4.17 -9.67 2.32
C LYS A 127 5.27 -8.94 3.09
N THR A 128 5.81 -7.87 2.51
CA THR A 128 6.85 -7.06 3.16
C THR A 128 6.34 -6.47 4.47
N LEU A 129 5.16 -5.87 4.45
CA LEU A 129 4.58 -5.25 5.64
C LEU A 129 4.20 -6.29 6.70
N SER A 130 3.69 -7.45 6.29
CA SER A 130 3.31 -8.52 7.21
C SER A 130 4.49 -9.11 7.95
N LYS A 131 5.63 -9.22 7.28
CA LYS A 131 6.87 -9.76 7.88
C LYS A 131 7.62 -8.73 8.73
N GLY A 132 7.35 -7.46 8.50
CA GLY A 132 8.13 -6.37 9.08
C GLY A 132 9.39 -6.05 8.29
N VAL A 133 9.97 -4.90 8.58
CA VAL A 133 11.11 -4.33 7.86
C VAL A 133 12.16 -3.88 8.86
N ALA A 134 13.42 -4.22 8.61
CA ALA A 134 14.54 -3.68 9.35
C ALA A 134 14.93 -2.33 8.76
N PHE A 135 15.22 -1.37 9.61
CA PHE A 135 15.64 -0.02 9.21
C PHE A 135 17.10 0.21 9.55
N SER A 136 17.80 0.89 8.65
CA SER A 136 19.12 1.41 8.89
C SER A 136 19.16 2.85 8.38
N GLU A 137 19.50 3.79 9.25
CA GLU A 137 19.44 5.21 8.95
C GLU A 137 20.80 5.87 9.16
N ASN A 138 21.16 6.77 8.26
CA ASN A 138 22.34 7.59 8.38
C ASN A 138 21.94 9.05 8.22
N VAL A 139 22.26 9.88 9.21
CA VAL A 139 21.89 11.29 9.24
C VAL A 139 23.15 12.15 9.19
N SER A 140 23.17 13.14 8.31
CA SER A 140 24.27 14.10 8.22
C SER A 140 23.74 15.53 8.25
N PHE A 141 24.59 16.44 8.67
CA PHE A 141 24.26 17.87 8.76
C PHE A 141 25.26 18.69 7.96
N ARG A 142 24.76 19.74 7.37
CA ARG A 142 25.57 20.71 6.63
C ARG A 142 25.41 22.11 7.18
#